data_42489d4c64b640c70b6e036309585f28
#
_entry.id   42489d4c64b640c70b6e036309585f28
#
_cell.length_a   1.000
_cell.length_b   1.000
_cell.length_c   1.000
_cell.angle_alpha   90.00
_cell.angle_beta   90.00
_cell.angle_gamma   90.00
#
_symmetry.space_group_name_H-M   'P 1'
#
loop_
_entity.id
_entity.type
_entity.pdbx_description
1 polymer ?
#
loop_
_entity_poly.entity_id
_entity_poly.type
_entity_poly.pdbx_seq_one_letter_code
_entity_poly.pdbx_strand_id
1 'polypeptide(L)'
;MLPEPDAKNSPGDVLIVIGDASETVDTLYPYFRLQESGFRPHVIAAEKRLHQMVLHEVRPGWTITKEWEGYQIMADAAFADVRPEDYQGIFFSGGRAPEYIRYNSDLIRITRHFFEQNNPV
;
A
#
# COMPACT_ATOMS: atom_id res chain seq x y z
N MET A 1 4.36 10.99 15.74
CA MET A 1 4.68 10.65 14.34
C MET A 1 6.18 10.40 14.23
N LEU A 2 6.55 9.35 13.52
CA LEU A 2 7.96 9.04 13.29
C LEU A 2 8.57 10.04 12.31
N PRO A 3 9.84 10.46 12.52
CA PRO A 3 10.52 11.29 11.54
C PRO A 3 10.74 10.52 10.24
N GLU A 4 10.76 11.23 9.11
CA GLU A 4 11.09 10.60 7.84
C GLU A 4 12.56 10.15 7.83
N PRO A 5 12.85 8.97 7.22
CA PRO A 5 14.22 8.50 7.11
C PRO A 5 15.10 9.48 6.32
N ASP A 6 16.35 9.62 6.71
CA ASP A 6 17.35 10.34 5.93
C ASP A 6 17.55 9.63 4.60
N ALA A 7 17.39 10.36 3.50
CA ALA A 7 17.52 9.81 2.15
C ALA A 7 18.89 9.16 1.89
N LYS A 8 19.97 9.66 2.50
CA LYS A 8 21.33 9.10 2.36
C LYS A 8 21.52 7.78 3.08
N ASN A 9 20.76 7.56 4.16
CA ASN A 9 20.87 6.38 5.02
C ASN A 9 19.70 5.41 4.84
N SER A 10 18.74 5.74 3.99
CA SER A 10 17.60 4.88 3.74
C SER A 10 18.04 3.63 2.96
N PRO A 11 17.60 2.41 3.39
CA PRO A 11 17.82 1.20 2.60
C PRO A 11 17.02 1.16 1.30
N GLY A 12 16.13 2.14 1.07
CA GLY A 12 15.39 2.28 -0.17
C GLY A 12 13.93 2.66 0.02
N ASP A 13 13.24 2.74 -1.09
CA ASP A 13 11.84 3.11 -1.17
C ASP A 13 11.00 1.86 -1.46
N VAL A 14 9.85 1.75 -0.80
CA VAL A 14 8.94 0.62 -0.94
C VAL A 14 7.55 1.12 -1.31
N LEU A 15 6.97 0.54 -2.34
CA LEU A 15 5.61 0.86 -2.75
C LEU A 15 4.59 0.17 -1.85
N ILE A 16 3.55 0.90 -1.47
CA ILE A 16 2.35 0.36 -0.82
C ILE A 16 1.17 0.63 -1.75
N VAL A 17 0.59 -0.44 -2.26
CA VAL A 17 -0.55 -0.38 -3.18
C VAL A 17 -1.85 -0.34 -2.40
N ILE A 18 -2.65 0.69 -2.65
CA ILE A 18 -3.96 0.87 -2.03
C ILE A 18 -5.04 1.15 -3.06
N GLY A 19 -6.26 1.14 -2.60
CA GLY A 19 -7.44 1.65 -3.28
C GLY A 19 -8.50 1.98 -2.25
N ASP A 20 -9.66 2.46 -2.68
CA ASP A 20 -10.78 2.60 -1.78
C ASP A 20 -11.16 1.23 -1.21
N ALA A 21 -11.52 1.20 0.05
CA ALA A 21 -11.80 -0.01 0.83
C ALA A 21 -10.57 -0.91 1.09
N SER A 22 -9.35 -0.35 1.02
CA SER A 22 -8.18 -0.98 1.63
C SER A 22 -8.39 -1.10 3.13
N GLU A 23 -7.92 -2.21 3.72
CA GLU A 23 -8.04 -2.43 5.16
C GLU A 23 -7.04 -1.54 5.90
N THR A 24 -7.49 -0.85 6.94
CA THR A 24 -6.70 0.17 7.65
C THR A 24 -5.44 -0.40 8.31
N VAL A 25 -5.56 -1.50 9.06
CA VAL A 25 -4.42 -2.09 9.76
C VAL A 25 -3.43 -2.71 8.77
N ASP A 26 -3.93 -3.41 7.75
CA ASP A 26 -3.12 -4.00 6.69
C ASP A 26 -2.30 -2.95 5.92
N THR A 27 -2.76 -1.71 5.92
CA THR A 27 -2.09 -0.59 5.26
C THR A 27 -1.16 0.16 6.20
N LEU A 28 -1.66 0.55 7.37
CA LEU A 28 -0.91 1.42 8.29
C LEU A 28 0.20 0.68 9.04
N TYR A 29 0.00 -0.59 9.39
CA TYR A 29 1.05 -1.33 10.08
C TYR A 29 2.32 -1.46 9.20
N PRO A 30 2.27 -1.98 7.97
CA PRO A 30 3.47 -2.03 7.15
C PRO A 30 4.01 -0.63 6.83
N TYR A 31 3.15 0.38 6.64
CA TYR A 31 3.59 1.75 6.42
C TYR A 31 4.52 2.23 7.54
N PHE A 32 4.07 2.16 8.79
CA PHE A 32 4.87 2.60 9.93
C PHE A 32 6.04 1.66 10.24
N ARG A 33 5.84 0.35 10.05
CA ARG A 33 6.90 -0.62 10.30
C ARG A 33 8.08 -0.45 9.33
N LEU A 34 7.80 -0.13 8.08
CA LEU A 34 8.84 0.19 7.10
C LEU A 34 9.63 1.44 7.52
N GLN A 35 8.92 2.48 7.96
CA GLN A 35 9.57 3.70 8.46
C GLN A 35 10.48 3.41 9.66
N GLU A 36 10.02 2.61 10.60
CA GLU A 36 10.82 2.20 11.76
C GLU A 36 12.12 1.49 11.35
N SER A 37 12.10 0.78 10.24
CA SER A 37 13.28 0.09 9.70
C SER A 37 14.12 0.96 8.77
N GLY A 38 13.76 2.24 8.59
CA GLY A 38 14.50 3.19 7.77
C GLY A 38 14.08 3.25 6.30
N PHE A 39 13.15 2.39 5.87
CA PHE A 39 12.61 2.47 4.51
C PHE A 39 11.67 3.67 4.34
N ARG A 40 11.50 4.12 3.11
CA ARG A 40 10.54 5.16 2.77
C ARG A 40 9.34 4.54 2.04
N PRO A 41 8.18 4.40 2.71
CA PRO A 41 6.99 3.90 2.06
C PRO A 41 6.39 4.98 1.14
N HIS A 42 6.01 4.58 -0.07
CA HIS A 42 5.29 5.40 -1.03
C HIS A 42 3.94 4.77 -1.31
N VAL A 43 2.88 5.47 -0.99
CA VAL A 43 1.51 5.00 -1.17
C VAL A 43 1.06 5.31 -2.59
N ILE A 44 0.67 4.29 -3.32
CA ILE A 44 0.20 4.43 -4.71
C ILE A 44 -1.19 3.87 -4.89
N ALA A 45 -1.94 4.48 -5.80
CA ALA A 45 -3.31 4.10 -6.11
C ALA A 45 -3.61 4.41 -7.59
N ALA A 46 -4.80 4.07 -8.05
CA ALA A 46 -5.21 4.41 -9.41
C ALA A 46 -5.20 5.92 -9.66
N GLU A 47 -5.50 6.70 -8.62
CA GLU A 47 -5.51 8.16 -8.68
C GLU A 47 -4.76 8.73 -7.48
N LYS A 48 -4.08 9.85 -7.69
CA LYS A 48 -3.39 10.59 -6.61
C LYS A 48 -4.41 11.44 -5.87
N ARG A 49 -5.07 10.86 -4.88
CA ARG A 49 -6.10 11.52 -4.07
C ARG A 49 -6.21 10.86 -2.70
N LEU A 50 -7.06 11.45 -1.85
CA LEU A 50 -7.42 10.84 -0.57
C LEU A 50 -8.31 9.63 -0.82
N HIS A 51 -7.98 8.51 -0.17
CA HIS A 51 -8.73 7.25 -0.27
C HIS A 51 -9.35 6.90 1.06
N GLN A 52 -10.55 6.33 1.01
CA GLN A 52 -11.25 5.85 2.20
C GLN A 52 -10.90 4.40 2.46
N MET A 53 -10.28 4.13 3.61
CA MET A 53 -10.02 2.76 4.06
C MET A 53 -11.17 2.26 4.93
N VAL A 54 -11.15 0.96 5.19
CA VAL A 54 -12.14 0.27 6.02
C VAL A 54 -11.44 -0.48 7.16
N LEU A 55 -12.23 -0.88 8.16
CA LEU A 55 -11.78 -1.77 9.22
C LEU A 55 -12.54 -3.08 9.10
N HIS A 56 -11.82 -4.19 9.06
CA HIS A 56 -12.39 -5.53 9.04
C HIS A 56 -12.17 -6.17 10.40
N GLU A 57 -13.26 -6.49 11.08
CA GLU A 57 -13.24 -7.09 12.41
C GLU A 57 -14.28 -8.20 12.53
N VAL A 58 -13.96 -9.22 13.33
CA VAL A 58 -14.92 -10.23 13.75
C VAL A 58 -15.43 -9.82 15.13
N ARG A 59 -16.71 -9.48 15.22
CA ARG A 59 -17.33 -9.12 16.49
C ARG A 59 -17.39 -10.32 17.43
N PRO A 60 -17.33 -10.11 18.75
CA PRO A 60 -17.53 -11.20 19.71
C PRO A 60 -18.82 -11.97 19.42
N GLY A 61 -18.72 -13.29 19.34
CA GLY A 61 -19.84 -14.18 19.04
C GLY A 61 -20.22 -14.31 17.57
N TRP A 62 -19.54 -13.60 16.67
CA TRP A 62 -19.75 -13.69 15.23
C TRP A 62 -18.68 -14.58 14.60
N THR A 63 -19.01 -15.20 13.48
CA THR A 63 -18.08 -16.05 12.70
C THR A 63 -17.68 -15.44 11.37
N ILE A 64 -18.21 -14.26 11.05
CA ILE A 64 -17.92 -13.54 9.81
C ILE A 64 -17.33 -12.15 10.12
N THR A 65 -16.54 -11.68 9.18
CA THR A 65 -15.95 -10.34 9.25
C THR A 65 -17.03 -9.27 9.03
N LYS A 66 -16.99 -8.22 9.83
CA LYS A 66 -17.78 -7.02 9.62
C LYS A 66 -16.88 -5.90 9.12
N GLU A 67 -17.38 -5.13 8.16
CA GLU A 67 -16.69 -3.95 7.64
C GLU A 67 -17.19 -2.69 8.33
N TRP A 68 -16.24 -1.92 8.84
CA TRP A 68 -16.48 -0.63 9.48
C TRP A 68 -15.76 0.47 8.71
N GLU A 69 -16.17 1.71 8.93
CA GLU A 69 -15.44 2.86 8.45
C GLU A 69 -14.06 2.91 9.12
N GLY A 70 -13.01 3.00 8.29
CA GLY A 70 -11.64 3.14 8.75
C GLY A 70 -11.10 4.56 8.53
N TYR A 71 -9.79 4.70 8.56
CA TYR A 71 -9.12 5.97 8.33
C TYR A 71 -9.02 6.28 6.85
N GLN A 72 -8.68 7.51 6.54
CA GLN A 72 -8.34 7.95 5.18
C GLN A 72 -6.83 8.00 5.01
N ILE A 73 -6.36 7.82 3.77
CA ILE A 73 -4.95 7.91 3.43
C ILE A 73 -4.79 8.60 2.09
N MET A 74 -3.80 9.50 2.01
CA MET A 74 -3.47 10.18 0.76
C MET A 74 -2.52 9.32 -0.06
N ALA A 75 -2.84 9.07 -1.32
CA ALA A 75 -1.90 8.47 -2.25
C ALA A 75 -0.82 9.48 -2.64
N ASP A 76 0.42 9.03 -2.65
CA ASP A 76 1.57 9.86 -3.03
C ASP A 76 1.68 9.99 -4.55
N ALA A 77 1.24 8.97 -5.28
CA ALA A 77 1.28 8.94 -6.74
C ALA A 77 0.17 8.05 -7.31
N ALA A 78 -0.19 8.32 -8.56
CA ALA A 78 -1.04 7.43 -9.35
C ALA A 78 -0.19 6.29 -9.95
N PHE A 79 -0.81 5.12 -10.19
CA PHE A 79 -0.11 4.00 -10.82
C PHE A 79 0.56 4.38 -12.13
N ALA A 80 -0.11 5.21 -12.93
CA ALA A 80 0.40 5.62 -14.24
C ALA A 80 1.73 6.38 -14.16
N ASP A 81 2.01 7.04 -13.04
CA ASP A 81 3.21 7.88 -12.85
C ASP A 81 4.35 7.16 -12.14
N VAL A 82 4.16 5.89 -11.78
CA VAL A 82 5.16 5.13 -11.03
C VAL A 82 6.17 4.50 -11.97
N ARG A 83 7.45 4.68 -11.63
CA ARG A 83 8.58 3.99 -12.24
C ARG A 83 9.05 2.88 -11.28
N PRO A 84 8.67 1.62 -11.52
CA PRO A 84 8.95 0.55 -10.55
C PRO A 84 10.45 0.30 -10.32
N GLU A 85 11.29 0.67 -11.29
CA GLU A 85 12.75 0.55 -11.16
C GLU A 85 13.36 1.44 -10.07
N ASP A 86 12.62 2.43 -9.58
CA ASP A 86 13.07 3.32 -8.51
C ASP A 86 12.82 2.74 -7.11
N TYR A 87 12.19 1.55 -7.01
CA TYR A 87 11.72 1.00 -5.73
C TYR A 87 12.34 -0.37 -5.44
N GLN A 88 12.54 -0.65 -4.15
CA GLN A 88 13.18 -1.88 -3.68
C GLN A 88 12.19 -3.02 -3.49
N GLY A 89 10.93 -2.72 -3.26
CA GLY A 89 9.90 -3.72 -3.02
C GLY A 89 8.50 -3.14 -3.17
N ILE A 90 7.52 -4.01 -3.13
CA ILE A 90 6.11 -3.64 -3.25
C ILE A 90 5.27 -4.44 -2.25
N PHE A 91 4.34 -3.76 -1.59
CA PHE A 91 3.37 -4.36 -0.68
C PHE A 91 1.96 -4.06 -1.19
N PHE A 92 1.13 -5.09 -1.24
CA PHE A 92 -0.28 -4.96 -1.64
C PHE A 92 -1.15 -5.01 -0.40
N SER A 93 -1.87 -3.91 -0.12
CA SER A 93 -2.79 -3.87 1.01
C SER A 93 -4.02 -4.73 0.76
N GLY A 94 -4.54 -5.32 1.83
CA GLY A 94 -5.75 -6.14 1.78
C GLY A 94 -7.05 -5.33 1.82
N GLY A 95 -8.13 -6.00 2.18
CA GLY A 95 -9.46 -5.42 2.13
C GLY A 95 -10.17 -5.73 0.81
N ARG A 96 -11.14 -4.86 0.42
CA ARG A 96 -11.85 -5.03 -0.86
C ARG A 96 -11.18 -4.32 -2.03
N ALA A 97 -10.23 -3.42 -1.77
CA ALA A 97 -9.58 -2.64 -2.82
C ALA A 97 -9.01 -3.50 -3.97
N PRO A 98 -8.36 -4.66 -3.72
CA PRO A 98 -7.87 -5.51 -4.81
C PRO A 98 -8.92 -5.89 -5.84
N GLU A 99 -10.17 -6.05 -5.45
CA GLU A 99 -11.26 -6.36 -6.36
C GLU A 99 -11.45 -5.28 -7.43
N TYR A 100 -11.16 -4.04 -7.10
CA TYR A 100 -11.40 -2.88 -7.97
C TYR A 100 -10.19 -2.50 -8.81
N ILE A 101 -8.96 -2.87 -8.37
CA ILE A 101 -7.72 -2.39 -9.00
C ILE A 101 -6.96 -3.48 -9.74
N ARG A 102 -7.26 -4.76 -9.53
CA ARG A 102 -6.45 -5.89 -10.04
C ARG A 102 -6.31 -5.95 -11.57
N TYR A 103 -7.21 -5.33 -12.30
CA TYR A 103 -7.15 -5.30 -13.77
C TYR A 103 -6.55 -4.00 -14.32
N ASN A 104 -6.12 -3.09 -13.46
CA ASN A 104 -5.47 -1.84 -13.90
C ASN A 104 -4.16 -2.17 -14.63
N SER A 105 -4.03 -1.71 -15.88
CA SER A 105 -2.88 -2.05 -16.73
C SER A 105 -1.56 -1.52 -16.18
N ASP A 106 -1.55 -0.33 -15.56
CA ASP A 106 -0.36 0.23 -14.95
C ASP A 106 0.07 -0.55 -13.70
N LEU A 107 -0.90 -0.99 -12.89
CA LEU A 107 -0.62 -1.82 -11.73
C LEU A 107 -0.05 -3.19 -12.16
N ILE A 108 -0.58 -3.76 -13.22
CA ILE A 108 -0.05 -5.01 -13.78
C ILE A 108 1.40 -4.82 -14.25
N ARG A 109 1.69 -3.72 -14.94
CA ARG A 109 3.03 -3.36 -15.40
C ARG A 109 3.99 -3.27 -14.22
N ILE A 110 3.61 -2.55 -13.17
CA ILE A 110 4.40 -2.36 -11.95
C ILE A 110 4.66 -3.71 -11.28
N THR A 111 3.61 -4.50 -11.07
CA THR A 111 3.70 -5.81 -10.42
C THR A 111 4.63 -6.74 -11.17
N ARG A 112 4.49 -6.79 -12.49
CA ARG A 112 5.31 -7.64 -13.36
C ARG A 112 6.79 -7.32 -13.24
N HIS A 113 7.16 -6.05 -13.12
CA HIS A 113 8.54 -5.63 -12.93
C HIS A 113 9.17 -6.29 -11.69
N PHE A 114 8.46 -6.30 -10.54
CA PHE A 114 9.00 -6.86 -9.30
C PHE A 114 9.20 -8.37 -9.40
N PHE A 115 8.32 -9.09 -10.07
CA PHE A 115 8.47 -10.52 -10.29
C PHE A 115 9.64 -10.80 -11.26
N GLU A 116 9.74 -10.06 -12.35
CA GLU A 116 10.81 -10.26 -13.35
C GLU A 116 12.18 -9.94 -12.78
N GLN A 117 12.29 -8.96 -11.91
CA GLN A 117 13.54 -8.57 -11.26
C GLN A 117 13.81 -9.37 -9.97
N ASN A 118 12.92 -10.26 -9.59
CA ASN A 118 13.01 -11.03 -8.35
C ASN A 118 13.18 -10.14 -7.12
N ASN A 119 12.51 -9.00 -7.11
CA ASN A 119 12.48 -8.08 -5.98
C ASN A 119 11.35 -8.45 -5.00
N PRO A 120 11.43 -8.05 -3.73
CA PRO A 120 10.40 -8.38 -2.73
C PRO A 120 9.00 -7.90 -3.11
N VAL A 121 8.05 -8.81 -2.91
CA VAL A 121 6.61 -8.57 -3.10
C VAL A 121 5.87 -8.95 -1.84
#